data_02c082fca8db314b65e7f7c6a6d4d7e7
#
_entry.id   02c082fca8db314b65e7f7c6a6d4d7e7
#
_cell.length_a   1.000
_cell.length_b   1.000
_cell.length_c   1.000
_cell.angle_alpha   90.00
_cell.angle_beta   90.00
_cell.angle_gamma   90.00
#
_symmetry.space_group_name_H-M   'P 1'
#
loop_
_entity.id
_entity.type
_entity.pdbx_description
1 polymer ?
#
loop_
_entity_poly.entity_id
_entity_poly.type
_entity_poly.pdbx_seq_one_letter_code
_entity_poly.pdbx_strand_id
1 'polypeptide(L)'
;MLLLSSILSFPLRGAADPNLKIGRYETNTKQCSYTDSTQDRVACITLQLNGRSSSVVTVRLIGHGTTKNSRRQLTFVTLTTQGESPLKCSVGTCRLEAASWQSAVSSVAEASFSSNGLASGLPKAWATNNGECILKNKVLRCSAEHINGDIYEAEAYL
;
A
#
# COMPACT_ATOMS: atom_id res chain seq x y z
N MET A 1 -55.01 33.89 12.24
CA MET A 1 -54.61 32.50 12.45
C MET A 1 -53.29 32.31 11.73
N LEU A 2 -52.17 32.56 12.46
CA LEU A 2 -50.79 32.51 11.91
C LEU A 2 -50.21 31.16 12.24
N LEU A 3 -49.89 30.36 11.21
CA LEU A 3 -49.14 29.10 11.34
C LEU A 3 -47.63 29.38 11.31
N LEU A 4 -46.97 29.26 12.45
CA LEU A 4 -45.51 29.25 12.54
C LEU A 4 -45.01 27.87 12.07
N SER A 5 -44.32 27.83 10.92
CA SER A 5 -43.51 26.69 10.47
C SER A 5 -42.15 26.74 11.15
N SER A 6 -41.94 25.84 12.09
CA SER A 6 -40.59 25.63 12.71
C SER A 6 -39.77 24.77 11.77
N ILE A 7 -38.73 25.36 11.17
CA ILE A 7 -37.71 24.65 10.42
C ILE A 7 -36.69 24.05 11.41
N LEU A 8 -36.74 22.72 11.62
CA LEU A 8 -35.72 21.99 12.34
C LEU A 8 -34.48 21.87 11.46
N SER A 9 -33.47 22.71 11.72
CA SER A 9 -32.15 22.53 11.14
C SER A 9 -31.41 21.41 11.89
N PHE A 10 -31.26 20.26 11.29
CA PHE A 10 -30.36 19.20 11.77
C PHE A 10 -28.92 19.53 11.37
N PRO A 11 -27.97 19.69 12.29
CA PRO A 11 -26.58 19.76 11.94
C PRO A 11 -26.07 18.37 11.57
N LEU A 12 -25.83 18.11 10.28
CA LEU A 12 -25.06 16.98 9.80
C LEU A 12 -23.59 17.19 10.20
N ARG A 13 -23.27 16.90 11.45
CA ARG A 13 -21.89 16.66 11.86
C ARG A 13 -21.58 15.18 11.59
N GLY A 14 -21.10 14.88 10.39
CA GLY A 14 -20.38 13.67 10.16
C GLY A 14 -19.12 13.67 11.03
N ALA A 15 -19.16 13.04 12.20
CA ALA A 15 -17.98 12.78 12.98
C ALA A 15 -17.06 11.89 12.14
N ALA A 16 -15.89 12.40 11.75
CA ALA A 16 -14.85 11.58 11.15
C ALA A 16 -14.49 10.49 12.16
N ASP A 17 -14.62 9.22 11.76
CA ASP A 17 -14.27 8.08 12.61
C ASP A 17 -12.76 8.19 12.95
N PRO A 18 -12.39 8.35 14.24
CA PRO A 18 -10.99 8.47 14.64
C PRO A 18 -10.18 7.19 14.39
N ASN A 19 -10.84 6.09 14.02
CA ASN A 19 -10.22 4.80 13.70
C ASN A 19 -10.13 4.54 12.18
N LEU A 20 -10.33 5.55 11.36
CA LEU A 20 -10.25 5.39 9.91
C LEU A 20 -8.84 4.94 9.51
N LYS A 21 -8.73 3.70 9.01
CA LYS A 21 -7.49 3.09 8.53
C LYS A 21 -7.32 3.21 7.01
N ILE A 22 -8.09 4.11 6.40
CA ILE A 22 -8.10 4.37 4.97
C ILE A 22 -7.27 5.61 4.67
N GLY A 23 -6.27 5.44 3.84
CA GLY A 23 -5.37 6.53 3.45
C GLY A 23 -3.99 6.02 3.08
N ARG A 24 -3.05 6.95 2.93
CA ARG A 24 -1.69 6.68 2.46
C ARG A 24 -0.65 7.17 3.44
N TYR A 25 0.30 6.29 3.74
CA TYR A 25 1.62 6.61 4.27
C TYR A 25 2.65 6.49 3.15
N GLU A 26 3.51 7.46 2.99
CA GLU A 26 4.57 7.46 1.99
C GLU A 26 5.87 7.97 2.61
N THR A 27 6.97 7.31 2.27
CA THR A 27 8.31 7.73 2.70
C THR A 27 9.37 7.35 1.67
N ASN A 28 10.41 8.16 1.60
CA ASN A 28 11.64 7.75 0.93
C ASN A 28 12.39 6.75 1.81
N THR A 29 12.94 5.74 1.19
CA THR A 29 13.69 4.68 1.87
C THR A 29 15.18 5.00 1.88
N LYS A 30 15.88 4.55 2.93
CA LYS A 30 17.35 4.61 2.99
C LYS A 30 17.99 3.61 2.04
N GLN A 31 17.39 2.44 1.94
CA GLN A 31 17.74 1.36 1.02
C GLN A 31 16.46 0.60 0.68
N CYS A 32 16.31 0.26 -0.58
CA CYS A 32 15.12 -0.46 -1.04
C CYS A 32 15.42 -1.27 -2.30
N SER A 33 14.92 -2.48 -2.36
CA SER A 33 14.95 -3.31 -3.55
C SER A 33 13.80 -4.29 -3.58
N TYR A 34 13.41 -4.73 -4.76
CA TYR A 34 12.45 -5.81 -4.97
C TYR A 34 12.84 -6.67 -6.18
N THR A 35 12.32 -7.89 -6.23
CA THR A 35 12.43 -8.79 -7.38
C THR A 35 11.19 -8.62 -8.25
N ASP A 36 11.36 -8.39 -9.55
CA ASP A 36 10.25 -8.26 -10.51
C ASP A 36 9.88 -9.60 -11.17
N SER A 37 8.93 -9.60 -12.10
CA SER A 37 8.48 -10.80 -12.81
C SER A 37 9.54 -11.43 -13.72
N THR A 38 10.61 -10.72 -14.03
CA THR A 38 11.77 -11.27 -14.74
C THR A 38 12.80 -11.90 -13.83
N GLN A 39 12.52 -11.88 -12.51
CA GLN A 39 13.41 -12.32 -11.44
C GLN A 39 14.66 -11.44 -11.31
N ASP A 40 14.63 -10.23 -11.88
CA ASP A 40 15.66 -9.24 -11.70
C ASP A 40 15.46 -8.43 -10.42
N ARG A 41 16.57 -8.07 -9.78
CA ARG A 41 16.54 -7.19 -8.62
C ARG A 41 16.49 -5.73 -9.05
N VAL A 42 15.44 -5.05 -8.64
CA VAL A 42 15.15 -3.66 -8.96
C VAL A 42 15.34 -2.79 -7.73
N ALA A 43 16.14 -1.73 -7.85
CA ALA A 43 16.25 -0.73 -6.78
C ALA A 43 14.98 0.12 -6.72
N CYS A 44 14.51 0.42 -5.52
CA CYS A 44 13.40 1.33 -5.26
C CYS A 44 13.84 2.50 -4.36
N ILE A 45 13.05 3.56 -4.36
CA ILE A 45 13.35 4.79 -3.64
C ILE A 45 12.21 5.20 -2.71
N THR A 46 10.99 4.77 -3.01
CA THR A 46 9.80 5.17 -2.25
C THR A 46 9.02 3.94 -1.83
N LEU A 47 8.62 3.93 -0.57
CA LEU A 47 7.66 3.01 -0.02
C LEU A 47 6.35 3.73 0.24
N GLN A 48 5.24 3.13 -0.23
CA GLN A 48 3.88 3.53 0.11
C GLN A 48 3.16 2.37 0.81
N LEU A 49 2.51 2.67 1.91
CA LEU A 49 1.53 1.80 2.55
C LEU A 49 0.16 2.44 2.40
N ASN A 50 -0.77 1.78 1.74
CA ASN A 50 -2.11 2.29 1.56
C ASN A 50 -3.11 1.41 2.31
N GLY A 51 -3.75 1.98 3.31
CA GLY A 51 -4.92 1.38 3.95
C GLY A 51 -6.12 1.49 3.01
N ARG A 52 -6.69 0.35 2.63
CA ARG A 52 -7.87 0.26 1.78
C ARG A 52 -9.13 -0.04 2.59
N SER A 53 -8.96 -0.74 3.69
CA SER A 53 -9.98 -1.05 4.68
C SER A 53 -9.32 -1.39 6.01
N SER A 54 -10.09 -1.79 7.00
CA SER A 54 -9.55 -2.27 8.29
C SER A 54 -8.66 -3.50 8.16
N SER A 55 -8.86 -4.31 7.11
CA SER A 55 -8.15 -5.58 6.88
C SER A 55 -7.24 -5.59 5.66
N VAL A 56 -7.29 -4.59 4.79
CA VAL A 56 -6.50 -4.56 3.55
C VAL A 56 -5.49 -3.41 3.59
N VAL A 57 -4.22 -3.76 3.52
CA VAL A 57 -3.12 -2.81 3.32
C VAL A 57 -2.38 -3.20 2.05
N THR A 58 -2.12 -2.25 1.17
CA THR A 58 -1.23 -2.48 0.04
C THR A 58 0.14 -1.88 0.33
N VAL A 59 1.16 -2.69 0.11
CA VAL A 59 2.58 -2.31 0.18
C VAL A 59 3.06 -2.06 -1.23
N ARG A 60 3.47 -0.84 -1.53
CA ARG A 60 3.90 -0.45 -2.87
C ARG A 60 5.33 0.08 -2.82
N LEU A 61 6.20 -0.54 -3.59
CA LEU A 61 7.60 -0.15 -3.75
C LEU A 61 7.77 0.47 -5.12
N ILE A 62 8.32 1.68 -5.17
CA ILE A 62 8.42 2.48 -6.38
C ILE A 62 9.89 2.75 -6.66
N GLY A 63 10.33 2.37 -7.84
CA GLY A 63 11.68 2.58 -8.35
C GLY A 63 11.69 3.33 -9.68
N HIS A 64 12.88 3.64 -10.16
CA HIS A 64 13.06 4.20 -11.49
C HIS A 64 12.73 3.16 -12.56
N GLY A 65 12.10 3.60 -13.63
CA GLY A 65 11.89 2.78 -14.81
C GLY A 65 13.14 2.73 -15.69
N THR A 66 13.00 2.09 -16.84
CA THR A 66 14.10 1.91 -17.82
C THR A 66 14.39 3.16 -18.64
N THR A 67 13.44 4.08 -18.74
CA THR A 67 13.60 5.36 -19.45
C THR A 67 13.66 6.51 -18.48
N LYS A 68 14.22 7.64 -18.90
CA LYS A 68 14.35 8.85 -18.07
C LYS A 68 13.00 9.27 -17.51
N ASN A 69 12.93 9.52 -16.20
CA ASN A 69 11.75 9.92 -15.45
C ASN A 69 10.57 8.92 -15.46
N SER A 70 10.74 7.75 -16.06
CA SER A 70 9.76 6.67 -15.92
C SER A 70 9.87 5.99 -14.55
N ARG A 71 8.81 5.27 -14.15
CA ARG A 71 8.74 4.59 -12.86
C ARG A 71 8.30 3.16 -13.05
N ARG A 72 8.79 2.28 -12.19
CA ARG A 72 8.29 0.91 -12.01
C ARG A 72 7.84 0.74 -10.58
N GLN A 73 6.82 -0.07 -10.38
CA GLN A 73 6.34 -0.39 -9.04
C GLN A 73 5.97 -1.86 -8.92
N LEU A 74 6.27 -2.40 -7.75
CA LEU A 74 5.75 -3.67 -7.26
C LEU A 74 4.78 -3.39 -6.12
N THR A 75 3.64 -4.06 -6.12
CA THR A 75 2.61 -3.92 -5.10
C THR A 75 2.27 -5.28 -4.52
N PHE A 76 2.38 -5.41 -3.20
CA PHE A 76 1.84 -6.55 -2.45
C PHE A 76 0.51 -6.12 -1.84
N VAL A 77 -0.54 -6.91 -2.08
CA VAL A 77 -1.85 -6.72 -1.43
C VAL A 77 -1.90 -7.67 -0.25
N THR A 78 -2.03 -7.12 0.94
CA THR A 78 -2.07 -7.93 2.17
C THR A 78 -3.46 -7.98 2.76
N LEU A 79 -3.77 -9.11 3.37
CA LEU A 79 -4.99 -9.34 4.13
C LEU A 79 -4.63 -9.59 5.60
N THR A 80 -4.94 -8.62 6.43
CA THR A 80 -4.76 -8.76 7.88
C THR A 80 -5.96 -9.52 8.45
N THR A 81 -5.76 -10.79 8.75
CA THR A 81 -6.79 -11.64 9.34
C THR A 81 -6.83 -11.55 10.86
N GLN A 82 -5.71 -11.18 11.46
CA GLN A 82 -5.55 -11.00 12.90
C GLN A 82 -4.62 -9.80 13.14
N GLY A 83 -5.04 -8.93 14.03
CA GLY A 83 -4.24 -7.77 14.41
C GLY A 83 -4.69 -6.45 13.79
N GLU A 84 -3.97 -5.41 14.11
CA GLU A 84 -4.28 -4.06 13.66
C GLU A 84 -3.45 -3.67 12.44
N SER A 85 -4.03 -2.82 11.59
CA SER A 85 -3.28 -2.15 10.52
C SER A 85 -2.09 -1.38 11.13
N PRO A 86 -0.91 -1.36 10.49
CA PRO A 86 0.24 -0.60 10.96
C PRO A 86 0.02 0.92 10.85
N LEU A 87 -1.08 1.33 10.22
CA LEU A 87 -1.39 2.70 9.86
C LEU A 87 -2.41 3.33 10.80
N LYS A 88 -2.16 4.58 11.17
CA LYS A 88 -3.15 5.49 11.74
C LYS A 88 -3.38 6.63 10.77
N CYS A 89 -4.60 6.78 10.30
CA CYS A 89 -4.95 7.70 9.23
C CYS A 89 -5.86 8.83 9.71
N SER A 90 -5.70 10.01 9.12
CA SER A 90 -6.59 11.15 9.27
C SER A 90 -6.72 11.85 7.91
N VAL A 91 -7.94 11.99 7.42
CA VAL A 91 -8.27 12.68 6.17
C VAL A 91 -7.40 12.19 4.99
N GLY A 92 -7.31 10.86 4.82
CA GLY A 92 -6.58 10.25 3.70
C GLY A 92 -5.05 10.21 3.85
N THR A 93 -4.49 10.85 4.87
CA THR A 93 -3.06 10.80 5.19
C THR A 93 -2.84 9.89 6.40
N CYS A 94 -1.86 9.01 6.30
CA CYS A 94 -1.54 8.08 7.37
C CYS A 94 -0.12 8.28 7.89
N ARG A 95 0.07 7.90 9.16
CA ARG A 95 1.38 7.70 9.75
C ARG A 95 1.57 6.23 10.11
N LEU A 96 2.80 5.79 10.11
CA LEU A 96 3.17 4.49 10.62
C LEU A 96 3.19 4.55 12.15
N GLU A 97 2.32 3.77 12.78
CA GLU A 97 2.21 3.78 14.25
C GLU A 97 2.75 2.48 14.88
N ALA A 98 2.62 1.36 14.18
CA ALA A 98 3.08 0.08 14.71
C ALA A 98 4.61 -0.04 14.66
N ALA A 99 5.23 -0.48 15.76
CA ALA A 99 6.65 -0.84 15.81
C ALA A 99 6.92 -2.17 15.07
N SER A 100 5.92 -3.05 14.99
CA SER A 100 5.95 -4.30 14.26
C SER A 100 4.58 -4.60 13.67
N TRP A 101 4.57 -5.19 12.49
CA TRP A 101 3.36 -5.62 11.80
C TRP A 101 3.67 -6.81 10.90
N GLN A 102 2.72 -7.73 10.78
CA GLN A 102 2.79 -8.88 9.90
C GLN A 102 1.43 -9.12 9.26
N SER A 103 1.42 -9.47 7.98
CA SER A 103 0.18 -9.74 7.26
C SER A 103 0.42 -10.68 6.09
N ALA A 104 -0.54 -11.55 5.81
CA ALA A 104 -0.48 -12.45 4.67
C ALA A 104 -0.63 -11.69 3.35
N VAL A 105 0.12 -12.06 2.33
CA VAL A 105 -0.01 -11.53 0.96
C VAL A 105 -1.02 -12.37 0.19
N SER A 106 -2.01 -11.72 -0.40
CA SER A 106 -3.03 -12.36 -1.25
C SER A 106 -2.72 -12.26 -2.73
N SER A 107 -2.05 -11.19 -3.15
CA SER A 107 -1.68 -10.98 -4.54
C SER A 107 -0.49 -10.03 -4.67
N VAL A 108 0.18 -10.12 -5.81
CA VAL A 108 1.26 -9.23 -6.23
C VAL A 108 0.88 -8.59 -7.55
N ALA A 109 1.22 -7.33 -7.75
CA ALA A 109 0.98 -6.62 -8.99
C ALA A 109 2.18 -5.78 -9.39
N GLU A 110 2.47 -5.74 -10.68
CA GLU A 110 3.47 -4.87 -11.30
C GLU A 110 2.81 -3.83 -12.19
N ALA A 111 3.37 -2.63 -12.20
CA ALA A 111 3.00 -1.57 -13.12
C ALA A 111 4.21 -0.72 -13.48
N SER A 112 4.19 -0.20 -14.69
CA SER A 112 5.17 0.77 -15.18
C SER A 112 4.46 2.05 -15.63
N PHE A 113 5.13 3.18 -15.46
CA PHE A 113 4.60 4.49 -15.80
C PHE A 113 5.63 5.28 -16.59
N SER A 114 5.18 5.93 -17.64
CA SER A 114 6.00 6.85 -18.42
C SER A 114 6.31 8.14 -17.63
N SER A 115 7.17 8.98 -18.18
CA SER A 115 7.61 10.24 -17.56
C SER A 115 6.47 11.22 -17.27
N ASN A 116 5.36 11.14 -18.01
CA ASN A 116 4.16 11.94 -17.78
C ASN A 116 3.16 11.30 -16.79
N GLY A 117 3.52 10.17 -16.16
CA GLY A 117 2.71 9.48 -15.17
C GLY A 117 1.63 8.56 -15.73
N LEU A 118 1.56 8.39 -17.06
CA LEU A 118 0.63 7.44 -17.66
C LEU A 118 1.17 6.02 -17.57
N ALA A 119 0.29 5.05 -17.38
CA ALA A 119 0.65 3.65 -17.36
C ALA A 119 1.28 3.24 -18.70
N SER A 120 2.42 2.55 -18.63
CA SER A 120 3.11 1.98 -19.79
C SER A 120 2.71 0.52 -19.90
N GLY A 121 1.72 0.23 -20.73
CA GLY A 121 1.15 -1.10 -20.87
C GLY A 121 0.11 -1.44 -19.81
N LEU A 122 -0.35 -2.69 -19.83
CA LEU A 122 -1.32 -3.18 -18.85
C LEU A 122 -0.60 -3.59 -17.56
N PRO A 123 -1.12 -3.20 -16.40
CA PRO A 123 -0.66 -3.74 -15.13
C PRO A 123 -0.82 -5.26 -15.11
N LYS A 124 0.17 -5.95 -14.56
CA LYS A 124 0.11 -7.39 -14.35
C LYS A 124 -0.20 -7.65 -12.89
N ALA A 125 -1.09 -8.59 -12.61
CA ALA A 125 -1.45 -8.97 -11.25
C ALA A 125 -1.62 -10.48 -11.14
N TRP A 126 -1.13 -11.05 -10.04
CA TRP A 126 -1.15 -12.49 -9.77
C TRP A 126 -1.64 -12.76 -8.35
N ALA A 127 -2.50 -13.76 -8.22
CA ALA A 127 -2.78 -14.35 -6.93
C ALA A 127 -1.55 -15.14 -6.44
N THR A 128 -1.34 -15.18 -5.14
CA THR A 128 -0.21 -15.87 -4.52
C THR A 128 -0.70 -17.04 -3.69
N ASN A 129 0.05 -18.13 -3.69
CA ASN A 129 -0.26 -19.29 -2.85
C ASN A 129 0.18 -19.06 -1.40
N ASN A 130 1.36 -18.48 -1.24
CA ASN A 130 1.97 -18.18 0.04
C ASN A 130 2.62 -16.80 -0.04
N GLY A 131 2.63 -16.10 1.05
CA GLY A 131 3.35 -14.84 1.13
C GLY A 131 3.00 -14.08 2.38
N GLU A 132 3.93 -13.23 2.79
CA GLU A 132 3.75 -12.35 3.93
C GLU A 132 4.54 -11.06 3.77
N CYS A 133 4.07 -10.00 4.42
CA CYS A 133 4.83 -8.80 4.67
C CYS A 133 5.06 -8.66 6.16
N ILE A 134 6.30 -8.36 6.55
CA ILE A 134 6.71 -8.14 7.93
C ILE A 134 7.39 -6.77 8.03
N LEU A 135 6.89 -5.94 8.94
CA LEU A 135 7.54 -4.71 9.37
C LEU A 135 8.08 -4.93 10.78
N LYS A 136 9.37 -4.72 10.98
CA LYS A 136 10.03 -4.79 12.28
C LYS A 136 11.26 -3.90 12.29
N ASN A 137 11.43 -3.13 13.38
CA ASN A 137 12.61 -2.25 13.56
C ASN A 137 12.87 -1.32 12.36
N LYS A 138 11.81 -0.74 11.77
CA LYS A 138 11.88 0.11 10.57
C LYS A 138 12.39 -0.60 9.31
N VAL A 139 12.34 -1.91 9.27
CA VAL A 139 12.63 -2.71 8.09
C VAL A 139 11.35 -3.41 7.67
N LEU A 140 10.94 -3.18 6.45
CA LEU A 140 9.84 -3.89 5.80
C LEU A 140 10.44 -4.98 4.91
N ARG A 141 9.93 -6.20 5.04
CA ARG A 141 10.20 -7.33 4.14
C ARG A 141 8.90 -7.91 3.67
N CYS A 142 8.78 -8.13 2.38
CA CYS A 142 7.67 -8.88 1.79
C CYS A 142 8.24 -10.03 0.96
N SER A 143 7.56 -11.16 1.01
CA SER A 143 7.81 -12.32 0.15
C SER A 143 6.48 -12.90 -0.29
N ALA A 144 6.38 -13.34 -1.54
CA ALA A 144 5.19 -13.98 -2.07
C ALA A 144 5.58 -14.95 -3.19
N GLU A 145 4.91 -16.10 -3.23
CA GLU A 145 5.11 -17.13 -4.24
C GLU A 145 3.91 -17.17 -5.18
N HIS A 146 4.18 -17.05 -6.48
CA HIS A 146 3.20 -17.25 -7.52
C HIS A 146 2.98 -18.75 -7.77
N ILE A 147 1.83 -19.11 -8.30
CA ILE A 147 1.45 -20.51 -8.59
C ILE A 147 2.43 -21.24 -9.53
N ASN A 148 3.17 -20.51 -10.37
CA ASN A 148 4.20 -21.06 -11.26
C ASN A 148 5.57 -21.27 -10.57
N GLY A 149 5.70 -20.90 -9.28
CA GLY A 149 6.92 -21.01 -8.50
C GLY A 149 7.82 -19.77 -8.51
N ASP A 150 7.46 -18.70 -9.24
CA ASP A 150 8.20 -17.44 -9.18
C ASP A 150 8.05 -16.80 -7.80
N ILE A 151 9.15 -16.27 -7.29
CA ILE A 151 9.19 -15.66 -5.96
C ILE A 151 9.40 -14.14 -6.12
N TYR A 152 8.50 -13.39 -5.51
CA TYR A 152 8.58 -11.94 -5.40
C TYR A 152 9.05 -11.58 -4.00
N GLU A 153 10.14 -10.87 -3.92
CA GLU A 153 10.71 -10.42 -2.66
C GLU A 153 10.90 -8.91 -2.68
N ALA A 154 10.76 -8.30 -1.52
CA ALA A 154 11.05 -6.88 -1.35
C ALA A 154 11.61 -6.60 0.03
N GLU A 155 12.55 -5.67 0.11
CA GLU A 155 13.10 -5.16 1.35
C GLU A 155 13.25 -3.65 1.28
N ALA A 156 12.80 -2.96 2.33
CA ALA A 156 12.91 -1.50 2.45
C ALA A 156 13.29 -1.08 3.88
N TYR A 157 14.28 -0.22 4.00
CA TYR A 157 14.75 0.39 5.25
C TYR A 157 14.21 1.82 5.35
N LEU A 158 13.43 2.11 6.42
CA LEU A 158 12.75 3.38 6.68
C LEU A 158 13.58 4.37 7.49
#